data_e8c38f827582acc912420d4ec8dd16c7
#
_entry.id   e8c38f827582acc912420d4ec8dd16c7
#
_cell.length_a   1.000
_cell.length_b   1.000
_cell.length_c   1.000
_cell.angle_alpha   90.00
_cell.angle_beta   90.00
_cell.angle_gamma   90.00
#
_symmetry.space_group_name_H-M   'P 1'
#
loop_
_entity.id
_entity.type
_entity.pdbx_description
1 polymer ?
#
loop_
_entity_poly.entity_id
_entity_poly.type
_entity_poly.pdbx_seq_one_letter_code
_entity_poly.pdbx_strand_id
1 'polypeptide(L)'
;MGFIFVPETKRYVKPDLAASFRRDLAADIQTVGVFVNAPIEEIVAICQAGTIDLVQLHGEEDQAYIAHLKGQVDQHIIKSVAVGDELVVDQNQADYLLFDSLSPSRGGSGKIFDWQMVSAYQEKPSFLAGGLGIGNIEEALKVVRPYAVDASSSLETDGVKDPVKMQKFVAKIREVTHD
;
A
#
# COMPACT_ATOMS: atom_id res chain seq x y z
N MET A 1 -8.97 1.01 0.84
CA MET A 1 -9.02 -0.32 0.17
C MET A 1 -8.08 -0.31 -1.02
N GLY A 2 -7.25 -1.37 -1.23
CA GLY A 2 -6.32 -1.46 -2.36
C GLY A 2 -6.89 -2.26 -3.53
N PHE A 3 -6.78 -1.73 -4.76
CA PHE A 3 -7.02 -2.43 -6.02
C PHE A 3 -5.69 -2.67 -6.73
N ILE A 4 -5.39 -3.90 -7.12
CA ILE A 4 -4.12 -4.25 -7.75
C ILE A 4 -4.30 -4.29 -9.27
N PHE A 5 -3.67 -3.32 -9.96
CA PHE A 5 -3.68 -3.20 -11.42
C PHE A 5 -2.40 -3.77 -12.04
N VAL A 6 -1.99 -4.97 -11.59
CA VAL A 6 -0.80 -5.67 -12.07
C VAL A 6 -1.23 -7.00 -12.66
N PRO A 7 -1.36 -7.11 -14.01
CA PRO A 7 -1.99 -8.26 -14.69
C PRO A 7 -1.39 -9.62 -14.35
N GLU A 8 -0.09 -9.67 -14.06
CA GLU A 8 0.65 -10.91 -13.77
C GLU A 8 0.35 -11.47 -12.37
N THR A 9 -0.38 -10.73 -11.54
CA THR A 9 -0.70 -11.17 -10.19
C THR A 9 -2.04 -11.86 -10.11
N LYS A 10 -2.17 -12.84 -9.21
CA LYS A 10 -3.45 -13.51 -8.91
C LYS A 10 -4.52 -12.57 -8.30
N ARG A 11 -4.10 -11.38 -7.88
CA ARG A 11 -4.95 -10.35 -7.25
C ARG A 11 -5.33 -9.23 -8.22
N TYR A 12 -5.02 -9.39 -9.50
CA TYR A 12 -5.36 -8.41 -10.51
C TYR A 12 -6.87 -8.16 -10.57
N VAL A 13 -7.24 -6.90 -10.62
CA VAL A 13 -8.61 -6.47 -10.89
C VAL A 13 -8.64 -5.58 -12.12
N LYS A 14 -9.58 -5.83 -13.03
CA LYS A 14 -9.77 -4.98 -14.21
C LYS A 14 -10.29 -3.60 -13.80
N PRO A 15 -9.85 -2.50 -14.47
CA PRO A 15 -10.30 -1.14 -14.14
C PRO A 15 -11.82 -0.98 -14.05
N ASP A 16 -12.58 -1.51 -15.02
CA ASP A 16 -14.04 -1.41 -15.01
C ASP A 16 -14.67 -2.09 -13.78
N LEU A 17 -14.11 -3.24 -13.36
CA LEU A 17 -14.58 -3.96 -12.19
C LEU A 17 -14.22 -3.19 -10.91
N ALA A 18 -13.01 -2.62 -10.83
CA ALA A 18 -12.61 -1.76 -9.71
C ALA A 18 -13.52 -0.52 -9.61
N ALA A 19 -13.86 0.10 -10.75
CA ALA A 19 -14.79 1.22 -10.81
C ALA A 19 -16.21 0.82 -10.34
N SER A 20 -16.65 -0.41 -10.60
CA SER A 20 -17.94 -0.88 -10.06
C SER A 20 -17.88 -1.02 -8.54
N PHE A 21 -16.83 -1.62 -8.00
CA PHE A 21 -16.66 -1.72 -6.56
C PHE A 21 -16.57 -0.35 -5.88
N ARG A 22 -15.86 0.62 -6.50
CA ARG A 22 -15.77 1.98 -5.97
C ARG A 22 -17.12 2.63 -5.74
N ARG A 23 -18.09 2.41 -6.64
CA ARG A 23 -19.47 2.94 -6.52
C ARG A 23 -20.24 2.34 -5.35
N ASP A 24 -19.92 1.10 -4.96
CA ASP A 24 -20.61 0.38 -3.89
C ASP A 24 -19.97 0.63 -2.51
N LEU A 25 -18.77 1.24 -2.47
CA LEU A 25 -18.10 1.57 -1.22
C LEU A 25 -18.73 2.81 -0.56
N ALA A 26 -18.72 2.84 0.77
CA ALA A 26 -19.07 4.04 1.52
C ALA A 26 -18.13 5.20 1.17
N ALA A 27 -18.64 6.42 1.19
CA ALA A 27 -17.93 7.61 0.69
C ALA A 27 -16.65 7.94 1.49
N ASP A 28 -16.57 7.51 2.74
CA ASP A 28 -15.42 7.67 3.62
C ASP A 28 -14.30 6.64 3.39
N ILE A 29 -14.54 5.64 2.56
CA ILE A 29 -13.54 4.62 2.21
C ILE A 29 -12.67 5.11 1.07
N GLN A 30 -11.42 5.44 1.35
CA GLN A 30 -10.44 5.76 0.32
C GLN A 30 -9.97 4.50 -0.42
N THR A 31 -9.75 4.65 -1.73
CA THR A 31 -9.27 3.59 -2.61
C THR A 31 -7.85 3.89 -3.09
N VAL A 32 -7.02 2.86 -3.12
CA VAL A 32 -5.61 2.92 -3.55
C VAL A 32 -5.44 2.02 -4.76
N GLY A 33 -4.96 2.59 -5.88
CA GLY A 33 -4.53 1.79 -7.04
C GLY A 33 -3.07 1.40 -6.91
N VAL A 34 -2.79 0.10 -6.97
CA VAL A 34 -1.43 -0.44 -6.88
C VAL A 34 -0.91 -0.78 -8.27
N PHE A 35 0.23 -0.21 -8.64
CA PHE A 35 0.86 -0.35 -9.94
C PHE A 35 2.33 -0.79 -9.79
N VAL A 36 2.84 -1.48 -10.80
CA VAL A 36 4.25 -1.90 -10.91
C VAL A 36 4.72 -1.57 -12.32
N ASN A 37 5.54 -0.54 -12.46
CA ASN A 37 6.12 -0.08 -13.73
C ASN A 37 5.08 0.10 -14.86
N ALA A 38 3.87 0.53 -14.50
CA ALA A 38 2.79 0.73 -15.46
C ALA A 38 3.06 1.96 -16.36
N PRO A 39 2.55 2.01 -17.59
CA PRO A 39 2.53 3.23 -18.38
C PRO A 39 1.76 4.35 -17.65
N ILE A 40 2.29 5.58 -17.68
CA ILE A 40 1.66 6.73 -16.99
C ILE A 40 0.23 6.96 -17.47
N GLU A 41 -0.02 6.79 -18.76
CA GLU A 41 -1.32 6.99 -19.41
C GLU A 41 -2.39 6.04 -18.83
N GLU A 42 -1.99 4.83 -18.46
CA GLU A 42 -2.90 3.84 -17.82
C GLU A 42 -3.32 4.32 -16.44
N ILE A 43 -2.35 4.80 -15.62
CA ILE A 43 -2.64 5.35 -14.29
C ILE A 43 -3.53 6.58 -14.40
N VAL A 44 -3.21 7.50 -15.30
CA VAL A 44 -3.98 8.73 -15.54
C VAL A 44 -5.43 8.40 -15.91
N ALA A 45 -5.65 7.43 -16.80
CA ALA A 45 -7.00 7.03 -17.20
C ALA A 45 -7.83 6.50 -16.02
N ILE A 46 -7.21 5.70 -15.12
CA ILE A 46 -7.87 5.15 -13.92
C ILE A 46 -8.18 6.26 -12.91
N CYS A 47 -7.25 7.23 -12.74
CA CYS A 47 -7.44 8.41 -11.90
C CYS A 47 -8.59 9.29 -12.41
N GLN A 48 -8.62 9.60 -13.70
CA GLN A 48 -9.66 10.42 -14.34
C GLN A 48 -11.04 9.77 -14.29
N ALA A 49 -11.10 8.44 -14.29
CA ALA A 49 -12.35 7.70 -14.10
C ALA A 49 -12.90 7.76 -12.66
N GLY A 50 -12.17 8.39 -11.71
CA GLY A 50 -12.56 8.48 -10.30
C GLY A 50 -12.57 7.13 -9.58
N THR A 51 -11.82 6.14 -10.07
CA THR A 51 -11.77 4.79 -9.53
C THR A 51 -10.93 4.70 -8.26
N ILE A 52 -9.90 5.55 -8.14
CA ILE A 52 -8.94 5.57 -7.03
C ILE A 52 -8.73 6.98 -6.49
N ASP A 53 -8.48 7.06 -5.19
CA ASP A 53 -8.17 8.30 -4.47
C ASP A 53 -6.66 8.49 -4.26
N LEU A 54 -5.87 7.41 -4.27
CA LEU A 54 -4.41 7.42 -4.15
C LEU A 54 -3.78 6.47 -5.17
N VAL A 55 -2.56 6.79 -5.59
CA VAL A 55 -1.72 5.95 -6.48
C VAL A 55 -0.59 5.36 -5.66
N GLN A 56 -0.43 4.04 -5.67
CA GLN A 56 0.71 3.35 -5.07
C GLN A 56 1.62 2.76 -6.15
N LEU A 57 2.86 3.24 -6.21
CA LEU A 57 3.91 2.79 -7.10
C LEU A 57 4.78 1.75 -6.37
N HIS A 58 4.67 0.50 -6.81
CA HIS A 58 5.29 -0.66 -6.12
C HIS A 58 6.38 -1.33 -6.96
N GLY A 59 6.83 -0.68 -8.03
CA GLY A 59 7.90 -1.12 -8.92
C GLY A 59 9.20 -0.33 -8.74
N GLU A 60 9.88 -0.12 -9.84
CA GLU A 60 11.16 0.59 -9.94
C GLU A 60 10.98 2.01 -10.51
N GLU A 61 9.79 2.58 -10.32
CA GLU A 61 9.48 3.92 -10.79
C GLU A 61 10.43 4.94 -10.14
N ASP A 62 11.21 5.65 -10.99
CA ASP A 62 12.21 6.62 -10.56
C ASP A 62 11.62 8.01 -10.30
N GLN A 63 12.49 8.95 -9.92
CA GLN A 63 12.12 10.34 -9.65
C GLN A 63 11.49 11.04 -10.85
N ALA A 64 12.01 10.79 -12.08
CA ALA A 64 11.50 11.40 -13.29
C ALA A 64 10.11 10.90 -13.62
N TYR A 65 9.87 9.60 -13.43
CA TYR A 65 8.54 9.01 -13.57
C TYR A 65 7.54 9.63 -12.57
N ILE A 66 7.91 9.71 -11.28
CA ILE A 66 7.03 10.27 -10.23
C ILE A 66 6.72 11.74 -10.52
N ALA A 67 7.72 12.55 -10.91
CA ALA A 67 7.53 13.94 -11.25
C ALA A 67 6.59 14.11 -12.45
N HIS A 68 6.75 13.27 -13.47
CA HIS A 68 5.91 13.30 -14.68
C HIS A 68 4.46 12.91 -14.35
N LEU A 69 4.25 11.86 -13.56
CA LEU A 69 2.93 11.42 -13.13
C LEU A 69 2.23 12.51 -12.30
N LYS A 70 2.92 13.13 -11.34
CA LYS A 70 2.38 14.24 -10.50
C LYS A 70 1.92 15.43 -11.33
N GLY A 71 2.49 15.67 -12.50
CA GLY A 71 2.04 16.70 -13.41
C GLY A 71 0.73 16.39 -14.14
N GLN A 72 0.20 15.16 -14.02
CA GLN A 72 -0.96 14.69 -14.77
C GLN A 72 -2.11 14.18 -13.89
N VAL A 73 -1.89 13.98 -12.59
CA VAL A 73 -2.91 13.49 -11.64
C VAL A 73 -2.97 14.38 -10.39
N ASP A 74 -4.15 14.49 -9.80
CA ASP A 74 -4.37 15.20 -8.53
C ASP A 74 -4.22 14.27 -7.32
N GLN A 75 -4.19 12.97 -7.54
CA GLN A 75 -4.08 11.95 -6.50
C GLN A 75 -2.70 11.99 -5.83
N HIS A 76 -2.66 11.83 -4.52
CA HIS A 76 -1.40 11.65 -3.80
C HIS A 76 -0.73 10.33 -4.19
N ILE A 77 0.60 10.37 -4.26
CA ILE A 77 1.43 9.23 -4.65
C ILE A 77 2.10 8.62 -3.43
N ILE A 78 1.94 7.31 -3.28
CA ILE A 78 2.64 6.46 -2.32
C ILE A 78 3.74 5.73 -3.09
N LYS A 79 5.01 5.87 -2.69
CA LYS A 79 6.13 5.08 -3.25
C LYS A 79 6.52 3.96 -2.31
N SER A 80 6.49 2.73 -2.80
CA SER A 80 6.99 1.57 -2.05
C SER A 80 8.51 1.58 -1.98
N VAL A 81 9.03 1.35 -0.77
CA VAL A 81 10.44 1.20 -0.44
C VAL A 81 10.65 -0.19 0.15
N ALA A 82 11.43 -1.02 -0.50
CA ALA A 82 11.78 -2.33 0.01
C ALA A 82 12.82 -2.20 1.13
N VAL A 83 12.51 -2.77 2.30
CA VAL A 83 13.40 -2.78 3.46
C VAL A 83 14.12 -4.13 3.51
N GLY A 84 15.44 -4.12 3.31
CA GLY A 84 16.33 -5.27 3.45
C GLY A 84 17.19 -5.17 4.71
N ASP A 85 18.46 -5.49 4.59
CA ASP A 85 19.43 -5.34 5.68
C ASP A 85 19.79 -3.88 5.96
N GLU A 86 19.54 -2.99 4.99
CA GLU A 86 19.71 -1.56 5.10
C GLU A 86 18.46 -0.85 4.58
N LEU A 87 18.12 0.30 5.17
CA LEU A 87 17.08 1.18 4.67
C LEU A 87 17.72 2.24 3.75
N VAL A 88 17.40 2.14 2.46
CA VAL A 88 17.79 3.15 1.48
C VAL A 88 16.53 3.88 1.00
N VAL A 89 16.43 5.14 1.38
CA VAL A 89 15.35 6.01 0.94
C VAL A 89 15.94 7.10 0.05
N ASP A 90 15.71 7.00 -1.24
CA ASP A 90 16.04 8.07 -2.16
C ASP A 90 15.16 9.30 -1.90
N GLN A 91 15.72 10.50 -2.08
CA GLN A 91 14.93 11.72 -2.06
C GLN A 91 13.92 11.67 -3.20
N ASN A 92 12.70 11.29 -2.92
CA ASN A 92 11.67 11.17 -3.93
C ASN A 92 10.54 12.18 -3.73
N GLN A 93 9.84 12.47 -4.80
CA GLN A 93 8.74 13.44 -4.83
C GLN A 93 7.38 12.86 -4.42
N ALA A 94 7.32 11.59 -4.04
CA ALA A 94 6.09 10.97 -3.55
C ALA A 94 5.60 11.66 -2.28
N ASP A 95 4.31 11.66 -2.07
CA ASP A 95 3.67 12.31 -0.91
C ASP A 95 3.80 11.43 0.34
N TYR A 96 3.78 10.11 0.14
CA TYR A 96 3.91 9.10 1.17
C TYR A 96 4.96 8.05 0.78
N LEU A 97 5.56 7.41 1.77
CA LEU A 97 6.32 6.18 1.56
C LEU A 97 5.55 4.97 2.10
N LEU A 98 5.76 3.81 1.50
CA LEU A 98 5.30 2.54 2.02
C LEU A 98 6.51 1.64 2.22
N PHE A 99 6.83 1.31 3.48
CA PHE A 99 7.89 0.39 3.83
C PHE A 99 7.37 -1.05 3.79
N ASP A 100 7.91 -1.85 2.89
CA ASP A 100 7.57 -3.28 2.73
C ASP A 100 8.82 -4.14 2.88
N SER A 101 8.66 -5.37 3.32
CA SER A 101 9.76 -6.34 3.41
C SER A 101 10.35 -6.63 2.03
N LEU A 102 11.68 -6.66 1.94
CA LEU A 102 12.35 -7.10 0.71
C LEU A 102 11.96 -8.55 0.40
N SER A 103 11.24 -8.74 -0.69
CA SER A 103 10.79 -10.05 -1.14
C SER A 103 11.08 -10.23 -2.62
N PRO A 104 11.64 -11.38 -3.04
CA PRO A 104 11.84 -11.68 -4.45
C PRO A 104 10.53 -11.66 -5.27
N SER A 105 9.38 -11.85 -4.61
CA SER A 105 8.06 -11.87 -5.23
C SER A 105 7.32 -10.53 -5.16
N ARG A 106 8.00 -9.42 -4.83
CA ARG A 106 7.41 -8.07 -4.74
C ARG A 106 6.08 -8.04 -3.99
N GLY A 107 6.15 -8.43 -2.71
CA GLY A 107 5.01 -8.43 -1.79
C GLY A 107 4.42 -9.81 -1.50
N GLY A 108 3.81 -9.95 -0.34
CA GLY A 108 3.10 -11.16 0.08
C GLY A 108 3.97 -12.32 0.57
N SER A 109 5.28 -12.10 0.83
CA SER A 109 6.16 -13.14 1.39
C SER A 109 5.83 -13.53 2.83
N GLY A 110 5.09 -12.68 3.55
CA GLY A 110 4.80 -12.87 4.97
C GLY A 110 6.01 -12.69 5.90
N LYS A 111 7.18 -12.30 5.36
CA LYS A 111 8.37 -12.02 6.16
C LYS A 111 8.28 -10.64 6.77
N ILE A 112 8.75 -10.52 8.00
CA ILE A 112 8.86 -9.27 8.75
C ILE A 112 10.31 -8.82 8.67
N PHE A 113 10.53 -7.52 8.44
CA PHE A 113 11.84 -6.89 8.59
C PHE A 113 11.97 -6.27 9.99
N ASP A 114 13.16 -5.83 10.36
CA ASP A 114 13.38 -5.13 11.62
C ASP A 114 12.73 -3.74 11.58
N TRP A 115 11.61 -3.56 12.28
CA TRP A 115 10.86 -2.30 12.31
C TRP A 115 11.63 -1.14 12.91
N GLN A 116 12.67 -1.39 13.71
CA GLN A 116 13.54 -0.33 14.23
C GLN A 116 14.21 0.46 13.10
N MET A 117 14.47 -0.18 11.96
CA MET A 117 15.07 0.47 10.80
C MET A 117 14.24 1.64 10.26
N VAL A 118 12.91 1.54 10.36
CA VAL A 118 11.98 2.56 9.84
C VAL A 118 11.39 3.43 10.94
N SER A 119 11.54 3.06 12.22
CA SER A 119 10.96 3.79 13.36
C SER A 119 11.51 5.22 13.49
N ALA A 120 12.75 5.44 13.07
CA ALA A 120 13.41 6.74 13.10
C ALA A 120 13.08 7.63 11.89
N TYR A 121 12.41 7.09 10.86
CA TYR A 121 12.08 7.86 9.66
C TYR A 121 10.92 8.80 9.92
N GLN A 122 11.16 10.12 9.80
CA GLN A 122 10.19 11.17 10.11
C GLN A 122 10.02 12.21 8.98
N GLU A 123 10.69 12.01 7.84
CA GLU A 123 10.70 13.02 6.77
C GLU A 123 9.36 13.13 6.05
N LYS A 124 8.62 12.01 5.94
CA LYS A 124 7.29 11.96 5.30
C LYS A 124 6.37 11.01 6.07
N PRO A 125 5.04 11.22 6.00
CA PRO A 125 4.10 10.23 6.50
C PRO A 125 4.31 8.89 5.79
N SER A 126 4.35 7.80 6.54
CA SER A 126 4.67 6.48 6.00
C SER A 126 3.59 5.44 6.29
N PHE A 127 3.43 4.54 5.35
CA PHE A 127 2.67 3.31 5.49
C PHE A 127 3.63 2.18 5.89
N LEU A 128 3.18 1.29 6.75
CA LEU A 128 3.91 0.09 7.09
C LEU A 128 3.22 -1.13 6.47
N ALA A 129 4.00 -1.92 5.75
CA ALA A 129 3.60 -3.17 5.12
C ALA A 129 4.57 -4.31 5.50
N GLY A 130 4.50 -5.44 4.81
CA GLY A 130 5.41 -6.56 5.02
C GLY A 130 5.04 -7.46 6.19
N GLY A 131 4.25 -8.49 5.92
CA GLY A 131 3.95 -9.54 6.90
C GLY A 131 3.08 -9.12 8.08
N LEU A 132 2.42 -7.96 8.01
CA LEU A 132 1.51 -7.51 9.06
C LEU A 132 0.28 -8.41 9.18
N GLY A 133 -0.11 -8.70 10.42
CA GLY A 133 -1.27 -9.49 10.75
C GLY A 133 -1.70 -9.27 12.20
N ILE A 134 -2.78 -9.95 12.61
CA ILE A 134 -3.38 -9.77 13.95
C ILE A 134 -2.40 -10.10 15.09
N GLY A 135 -1.42 -10.99 14.83
CA GLY A 135 -0.45 -11.42 15.84
C GLY A 135 0.70 -10.44 16.10
N ASN A 136 0.92 -9.44 15.23
CA ASN A 136 2.06 -8.54 15.33
C ASN A 136 1.72 -7.06 15.14
N ILE A 137 0.48 -6.73 14.75
CA ILE A 137 0.07 -5.35 14.45
C ILE A 137 0.21 -4.42 15.66
N GLU A 138 -0.06 -4.88 16.86
CA GLU A 138 0.05 -4.07 18.07
C GLU A 138 1.50 -3.63 18.33
N GLU A 139 2.46 -4.56 18.20
CA GLU A 139 3.88 -4.24 18.31
C GLU A 139 4.33 -3.29 17.20
N ALA A 140 3.93 -3.57 15.96
CA ALA A 140 4.25 -2.73 14.81
C ALA A 140 3.80 -1.27 15.01
N LEU A 141 2.56 -1.06 15.48
CA LEU A 141 2.02 0.27 15.75
C LEU A 141 2.78 1.00 16.88
N LYS A 142 3.19 0.28 17.93
CA LYS A 142 3.97 0.85 19.03
C LYS A 142 5.38 1.25 18.62
N VAL A 143 6.04 0.43 17.79
CA VAL A 143 7.43 0.65 17.37
C VAL A 143 7.53 1.73 16.28
N VAL A 144 6.72 1.63 15.23
CA VAL A 144 6.85 2.48 14.03
C VAL A 144 5.98 3.73 14.10
N ARG A 145 4.79 3.63 14.69
CA ARG A 145 3.78 4.70 14.68
C ARG A 145 3.49 5.22 13.26
N PRO A 146 3.18 4.33 12.32
CA PRO A 146 3.00 4.72 10.93
C PRO A 146 1.73 5.55 10.75
N TYR A 147 1.67 6.34 9.66
CA TYR A 147 0.45 7.03 9.25
C TYR A 147 -0.68 6.06 8.91
N ALA A 148 -0.35 4.94 8.26
CA ALA A 148 -1.28 3.87 7.94
C ALA A 148 -0.56 2.52 7.87
N VAL A 149 -1.32 1.43 7.81
CA VAL A 149 -0.80 0.07 7.65
C VAL A 149 -1.43 -0.61 6.45
N ASP A 150 -0.65 -1.46 5.78
CA ASP A 150 -1.11 -2.31 4.69
C ASP A 150 -0.90 -3.79 5.03
N ALA A 151 -1.98 -4.57 4.92
CA ALA A 151 -1.96 -6.00 5.14
C ALA A 151 -2.69 -6.73 4.02
N SER A 152 -2.10 -7.79 3.50
CA SER A 152 -2.66 -8.52 2.38
C SER A 152 -2.81 -10.02 2.66
N SER A 153 -1.75 -10.81 2.58
CA SER A 153 -1.81 -12.28 2.67
C SER A 153 -2.27 -12.79 4.04
N SER A 154 -1.96 -12.10 5.12
CA SER A 154 -2.41 -12.43 6.48
C SER A 154 -3.93 -12.35 6.66
N LEU A 155 -4.61 -11.62 5.78
CA LEU A 155 -6.06 -11.45 5.76
C LEU A 155 -6.75 -12.40 4.77
N GLU A 156 -6.05 -13.44 4.33
CA GLU A 156 -6.57 -14.45 3.40
C GLU A 156 -6.73 -15.80 4.09
N THR A 157 -7.73 -16.57 3.62
CA THR A 157 -7.89 -18.01 3.87
C THR A 157 -7.92 -18.69 2.50
N ASP A 158 -7.04 -19.67 2.27
CA ASP A 158 -6.89 -20.36 0.98
C ASP A 158 -6.67 -19.42 -0.22
N GLY A 159 -5.97 -18.30 0.02
CA GLY A 159 -5.65 -17.30 -1.00
C GLY A 159 -6.80 -16.35 -1.38
N VAL A 160 -7.92 -16.38 -0.64
CA VAL A 160 -9.06 -15.48 -0.80
C VAL A 160 -9.19 -14.60 0.44
N LYS A 161 -9.56 -13.32 0.26
CA LYS A 161 -9.79 -12.40 1.37
C LYS A 161 -10.88 -12.93 2.31
N ASP A 162 -10.53 -12.99 3.60
CA ASP A 162 -11.39 -13.48 4.66
C ASP A 162 -11.99 -12.30 5.45
N PRO A 163 -13.31 -12.05 5.33
CA PRO A 163 -13.96 -10.93 6.00
C PRO A 163 -13.80 -10.94 7.52
N VAL A 164 -13.75 -12.14 8.13
CA VAL A 164 -13.61 -12.27 9.59
C VAL A 164 -12.20 -11.83 10.02
N LYS A 165 -11.17 -12.25 9.28
CA LYS A 165 -9.80 -11.81 9.53
C LYS A 165 -9.65 -10.31 9.33
N MET A 166 -10.26 -9.74 8.28
CA MET A 166 -10.24 -8.31 8.01
C MET A 166 -10.89 -7.52 9.16
N GLN A 167 -12.07 -7.94 9.61
CA GLN A 167 -12.77 -7.29 10.73
C GLN A 167 -11.95 -7.33 12.02
N LYS A 168 -11.38 -8.50 12.36
CA LYS A 168 -10.53 -8.65 13.55
C LYS A 168 -9.27 -7.78 13.47
N PHE A 169 -8.65 -7.69 12.31
CA PHE A 169 -7.47 -6.87 12.09
C PHE A 169 -7.76 -5.38 12.30
N VAL A 170 -8.85 -4.88 11.67
CA VAL A 170 -9.29 -3.48 11.83
C VAL A 170 -9.68 -3.19 13.28
N ALA A 171 -10.41 -4.10 13.95
CA ALA A 171 -10.78 -3.94 15.34
C ALA A 171 -9.54 -3.83 16.24
N LYS A 172 -8.51 -4.68 16.00
CA LYS A 172 -7.26 -4.65 16.77
C LYS A 172 -6.49 -3.33 16.58
N ILE A 173 -6.44 -2.80 15.36
CA ILE A 173 -5.84 -1.49 15.10
C ILE A 173 -6.55 -0.39 15.90
N ARG A 174 -7.88 -0.34 15.83
CA ARG A 174 -8.68 0.67 16.53
C ARG A 174 -8.51 0.60 18.05
N GLU A 175 -8.44 -0.61 18.62
CA GLU A 175 -8.17 -0.82 20.02
C GLU A 175 -6.83 -0.19 20.45
N VAL A 176 -5.76 -0.39 19.67
CA VAL A 176 -4.41 0.11 20.01
C VAL A 176 -4.26 1.61 19.75
N THR A 177 -5.00 2.19 18.81
CA THR A 177 -4.85 3.62 18.42
C THR A 177 -5.76 4.57 19.19
N HIS A 178 -6.73 4.04 19.96
CA HIS A 178 -7.65 4.83 20.79
C HIS A 178 -7.25 4.89 22.27
N ASP A 179 -6.17 4.20 22.66
CA ASP A 179 -5.50 4.31 23.96
C ASP A 179 -4.36 5.35 23.90
#